data_47748f30815dad3d1c6c68dda7e677ee
#
_entry.id   47748f30815dad3d1c6c68dda7e677ee
#
_cell.length_a   1.000
_cell.length_b   1.000
_cell.length_c   1.000
_cell.angle_alpha   90.00
_cell.angle_beta   90.00
_cell.angle_gamma   90.00
#
_symmetry.space_group_name_H-M   'P 1'
#
loop_
_entity.id
_entity.type
_entity.pdbx_description
1 polymer ?
#
loop_
_entity_poly.entity_id
_entity_poly.type
_entity_poly.pdbx_seq_one_letter_code
_entity_poly.pdbx_strand_id
1 'polypeptide(L)'
;NFSYRSANLSDNLIITSVKLKGSIDKKEEIEKKQNYLIERKKLSQPSKIKTCGSTFKNISKEKKAWMLIKEAGCTDFNEGDAIISQKHCNFFINNGNAKSSDIEKLINRVKNKK
;
A
#
# COMPACT_ATOMS: atom_id res chain seq x y z
N ASN A 1 5.75 15.71 14.45
CA ASN A 1 6.62 15.58 13.26
C ASN A 1 6.17 14.42 12.41
N PHE A 2 6.22 14.61 11.06
CA PHE A 2 5.90 13.56 10.10
C PHE A 2 7.16 12.93 9.54
N SER A 3 7.15 11.62 9.41
CA SER A 3 8.20 10.85 8.76
C SER A 3 7.59 9.76 7.86
N TYR A 4 8.41 8.93 7.21
CA TYR A 4 7.91 7.88 6.34
C TYR A 4 6.98 6.91 7.08
N ARG A 5 5.68 6.97 6.75
CA ARG A 5 4.61 6.16 7.36
C ARG A 5 4.55 6.26 8.89
N SER A 6 4.85 7.45 9.43
CA SER A 6 4.79 7.73 10.86
C SER A 6 4.46 9.20 11.09
N ALA A 7 3.71 9.49 12.13
CA ALA A 7 3.28 10.84 12.47
C ALA A 7 3.64 11.26 13.90
N ASN A 8 4.33 10.43 14.69
CA ASN A 8 4.67 10.67 16.10
C ASN A 8 3.46 11.22 16.90
N LEU A 9 2.34 10.56 16.78
CA LEU A 9 1.10 10.86 17.50
C LEU A 9 0.89 9.80 18.59
N SER A 10 0.19 10.19 19.67
CA SER A 10 -0.26 9.24 20.68
C SER A 10 -1.29 8.27 20.10
N ASP A 11 -1.23 7.00 20.50
CA ASP A 11 -2.15 5.95 20.05
C ASP A 11 -3.62 6.21 20.45
N ASN A 12 -3.83 7.08 21.43
CA ASN A 12 -5.17 7.44 21.93
C ASN A 12 -5.81 8.62 21.19
N LEU A 13 -5.18 9.14 20.14
CA LEU A 13 -5.70 10.28 19.39
C LEU A 13 -6.63 9.84 18.25
N ILE A 14 -7.78 10.52 18.16
CA ILE A 14 -8.69 10.43 17.02
C ILE A 14 -8.49 11.68 16.15
N ILE A 15 -8.02 11.50 14.92
CA ILE A 15 -7.82 12.59 13.96
C ILE A 15 -9.17 12.92 13.31
N THR A 16 -9.73 14.09 13.62
CA THR A 16 -11.03 14.54 13.09
C THR A 16 -10.89 15.41 11.84
N SER A 17 -9.77 16.10 11.67
CA SER A 17 -9.53 16.97 10.51
C SER A 17 -8.06 17.15 10.21
N VAL A 18 -7.74 17.50 8.97
CA VAL A 18 -6.38 17.80 8.53
C VAL A 18 -6.40 19.10 7.71
N LYS A 19 -5.45 20.01 7.97
CA LYS A 19 -5.22 21.19 7.14
C LYS A 19 -4.06 20.93 6.19
N LEU A 20 -4.31 21.10 4.89
CA LEU A 20 -3.29 20.97 3.85
C LEU A 20 -2.93 22.36 3.31
N LYS A 21 -1.64 22.63 3.11
CA LYS A 21 -1.15 23.83 2.46
C LYS A 21 -0.77 23.49 1.02
N GLY A 22 -1.36 24.21 0.08
CA GLY A 22 -1.03 24.13 -1.34
C GLY A 22 -0.37 25.42 -1.83
N SER A 23 0.08 25.41 -3.07
CA SER A 23 0.52 26.58 -3.83
C SER A 23 -0.43 26.83 -4.99
N ILE A 24 -0.63 28.09 -5.35
CA ILE A 24 -1.39 28.48 -6.54
C ILE A 24 -0.53 28.19 -7.76
N ASP A 25 -1.11 27.59 -8.78
CA ASP A 25 -0.48 27.32 -10.06
C ASP A 25 -1.52 27.42 -11.19
N LYS A 26 -1.09 27.37 -12.45
CA LYS A 26 -1.99 27.39 -13.61
C LYS A 26 -2.77 26.07 -13.66
N LYS A 27 -4.07 26.15 -13.95
CA LYS A 27 -4.96 24.99 -14.00
C LYS A 27 -4.42 23.90 -14.91
N GLU A 28 -3.95 24.26 -16.10
CA GLU A 28 -3.42 23.34 -17.10
C GLU A 28 -2.19 22.56 -16.58
N GLU A 29 -1.29 23.24 -15.84
CA GLU A 29 -0.10 22.60 -15.25
C GLU A 29 -0.47 21.65 -14.10
N ILE A 30 -1.48 22.02 -13.29
CA ILE A 30 -2.00 21.16 -12.22
C ILE A 30 -2.62 19.89 -12.82
N GLU A 31 -3.49 20.02 -13.84
CA GLU A 31 -4.13 18.90 -14.52
C GLU A 31 -3.11 17.97 -15.19
N LYS A 32 -2.13 18.53 -15.89
CA LYS A 32 -1.03 17.77 -16.52
C LYS A 32 -0.27 16.94 -15.50
N LYS A 33 0.13 17.55 -14.37
CA LYS A 33 0.84 16.89 -13.29
C LYS A 33 -0.01 15.81 -12.61
N GLN A 34 -1.29 16.10 -12.38
CA GLN A 34 -2.24 15.15 -11.80
C GLN A 34 -2.42 13.92 -12.70
N ASN A 35 -2.67 14.12 -13.99
CA ASN A 35 -2.84 13.05 -14.95
C ASN A 35 -1.57 12.18 -15.05
N TYR A 36 -0.41 12.79 -15.10
CA TYR A 36 0.87 12.06 -15.08
C TYR A 36 1.02 11.16 -13.84
N LEU A 37 0.69 11.68 -12.65
CA LEU A 37 0.77 10.91 -11.41
C LEU A 37 -0.27 9.78 -11.36
N ILE A 38 -1.49 10.01 -11.87
CA ILE A 38 -2.54 9.00 -11.97
C ILE A 38 -2.08 7.86 -12.89
N GLU A 39 -1.57 8.18 -14.07
CA GLU A 39 -1.09 7.15 -15.01
C GLU A 39 0.09 6.35 -14.42
N ARG A 40 1.06 7.00 -13.81
CA ARG A 40 2.16 6.30 -13.11
C ARG A 40 1.63 5.35 -12.02
N LYS A 41 0.65 5.80 -11.25
CA LYS A 41 0.02 4.97 -10.21
C LYS A 41 -0.70 3.77 -10.82
N LYS A 42 -1.46 3.97 -11.90
CA LYS A 42 -2.15 2.88 -12.63
C LYS A 42 -1.17 1.83 -13.16
N LEU A 43 0.01 2.25 -13.62
CA LEU A 43 1.04 1.34 -14.14
C LEU A 43 1.69 0.51 -13.02
N SER A 44 1.97 1.10 -11.88
CA SER A 44 2.77 0.50 -10.80
C SER A 44 1.97 -0.17 -9.68
N GLN A 45 0.70 0.15 -9.53
CA GLN A 45 -0.14 -0.33 -8.43
C GLN A 45 -1.46 -0.92 -8.94
N PRO A 46 -2.05 -1.89 -8.22
CA PRO A 46 -3.38 -2.34 -8.51
C PRO A 46 -4.40 -1.19 -8.37
N SER A 47 -5.38 -1.14 -9.27
CA SER A 47 -6.44 -0.13 -9.28
C SER A 47 -7.80 -0.78 -9.43
N LYS A 48 -8.84 -0.12 -8.89
CA LYS A 48 -10.24 -0.60 -8.92
C LYS A 48 -10.46 -1.98 -8.26
N ILE A 49 -9.66 -2.31 -7.26
CA ILE A 49 -9.76 -3.54 -6.48
C ILE A 49 -9.77 -3.24 -4.98
N LYS A 50 -10.30 -4.18 -4.19
CA LYS A 50 -10.39 -4.05 -2.74
C LYS A 50 -9.02 -4.33 -2.12
N THR A 51 -8.30 -3.29 -1.72
CA THR A 51 -6.99 -3.39 -1.06
C THR A 51 -6.76 -2.22 -0.10
N CYS A 52 -6.00 -2.45 0.96
CA CYS A 52 -5.57 -1.40 1.90
C CYS A 52 -4.27 -0.69 1.46
N GLY A 53 -3.77 -0.97 0.25
CA GLY A 53 -2.51 -0.41 -0.24
C GLY A 53 -1.30 -1.24 0.16
N SER A 54 -0.14 -0.60 0.33
CA SER A 54 1.10 -1.28 0.72
C SER A 54 1.02 -1.83 2.14
N THR A 55 1.10 -3.14 2.27
CA THR A 55 0.95 -3.86 3.55
C THR A 55 2.16 -3.64 4.46
N PHE A 56 3.37 -3.83 3.97
CA PHE A 56 4.60 -3.67 4.75
C PHE A 56 5.30 -2.36 4.46
N LYS A 57 5.97 -1.79 5.48
CA LYS A 57 6.90 -0.67 5.31
C LYS A 57 8.15 -1.15 4.57
N ASN A 58 8.73 -0.28 3.74
CA ASN A 58 10.08 -0.54 3.21
C ASN A 58 11.10 -0.42 4.34
N ILE A 59 12.12 -1.25 4.32
CA ILE A 59 13.22 -1.21 5.29
C ILE A 59 14.10 0.01 5.02
N SER A 60 14.43 0.23 3.75
CA SER A 60 15.23 1.39 3.30
C SER A 60 14.78 1.85 1.91
N LYS A 61 15.49 2.84 1.35
CA LYS A 61 15.29 3.27 -0.04
C LYS A 61 15.66 2.18 -1.04
N GLU A 62 16.68 1.40 -0.75
CA GLU A 62 17.22 0.31 -1.56
C GLU A 62 16.47 -1.01 -1.32
N LYS A 63 16.12 -1.29 -0.05
CA LYS A 63 15.50 -2.55 0.36
C LYS A 63 13.99 -2.39 0.52
N LYS A 64 13.27 -2.60 -0.58
CA LYS A 64 11.81 -2.47 -0.65
C LYS A 64 11.11 -3.74 -0.17
N ALA A 65 9.98 -3.59 0.51
CA ALA A 65 9.19 -4.71 1.01
C ALA A 65 8.75 -5.68 -0.10
N TRP A 66 8.37 -5.17 -1.27
CA TRP A 66 7.97 -6.01 -2.41
C TRP A 66 9.10 -6.90 -2.91
N MET A 67 10.37 -6.43 -2.83
CA MET A 67 11.53 -7.24 -3.22
C MET A 67 11.68 -8.44 -2.28
N LEU A 68 11.59 -8.20 -0.98
CA LEU A 68 11.69 -9.26 0.04
C LEU A 68 10.55 -10.29 -0.08
N ILE A 69 9.32 -9.85 -0.35
CA ILE A 69 8.18 -10.76 -0.56
C ILE A 69 8.42 -11.65 -1.78
N LYS A 70 8.99 -11.08 -2.85
CA LYS A 70 9.33 -11.81 -4.07
C LYS A 70 10.48 -12.78 -3.84
N GLU A 71 11.57 -12.34 -3.20
CA GLU A 71 12.74 -13.16 -2.87
C GLU A 71 12.37 -14.34 -1.96
N ALA A 72 11.45 -14.13 -1.00
CA ALA A 72 10.93 -15.17 -0.14
C ALA A 72 9.96 -16.15 -0.83
N GLY A 73 9.66 -15.96 -2.13
CA GLY A 73 8.73 -16.83 -2.88
C GLY A 73 7.29 -16.76 -2.38
N CYS A 74 6.85 -15.61 -1.84
CA CYS A 74 5.53 -15.47 -1.25
C CYS A 74 4.46 -14.95 -2.22
N THR A 75 4.79 -14.68 -3.48
CA THR A 75 3.90 -13.99 -4.45
C THR A 75 2.58 -14.69 -4.69
N ASP A 76 2.55 -16.01 -4.58
CA ASP A 76 1.36 -16.83 -4.83
C ASP A 76 0.64 -17.28 -3.55
N PHE A 77 1.04 -16.71 -2.40
CA PHE A 77 0.36 -17.01 -1.15
C PHE A 77 -1.06 -16.45 -1.14
N ASN A 78 -1.97 -17.23 -0.60
CA ASN A 78 -3.37 -16.86 -0.38
C ASN A 78 -3.89 -17.47 0.92
N GLU A 79 -4.93 -16.87 1.47
CA GLU A 79 -5.73 -17.39 2.58
C GLU A 79 -7.21 -17.11 2.24
N GLY A 80 -7.94 -18.18 1.84
CA GLY A 80 -9.26 -17.99 1.24
C GLY A 80 -9.22 -17.02 0.06
N ASP A 81 -10.10 -16.02 0.09
CA ASP A 81 -10.15 -14.96 -0.94
C ASP A 81 -9.16 -13.80 -0.70
N ALA A 82 -8.32 -13.86 0.34
CA ALA A 82 -7.21 -12.94 0.53
C ALA A 82 -6.02 -13.41 -0.30
N ILE A 83 -5.56 -12.59 -1.24
CA ILE A 83 -4.47 -12.92 -2.17
C ILE A 83 -3.42 -11.81 -2.21
N ILE A 84 -2.22 -12.15 -2.67
CA ILE A 84 -1.17 -11.17 -2.97
C ILE A 84 -1.33 -10.71 -4.42
N SER A 85 -1.25 -9.39 -4.65
CA SER A 85 -1.36 -8.81 -5.98
C SER A 85 -0.20 -9.23 -6.88
N GLN A 86 -0.50 -9.81 -8.03
CA GLN A 86 0.50 -10.13 -9.06
C GLN A 86 1.13 -8.86 -9.66
N LYS A 87 0.41 -7.73 -9.64
CA LYS A 87 0.93 -6.46 -10.15
C LYS A 87 1.93 -5.81 -9.20
N HIS A 88 1.71 -5.94 -7.89
CA HIS A 88 2.59 -5.39 -6.87
C HIS A 88 2.45 -6.20 -5.57
N CYS A 89 3.38 -7.12 -5.33
CA CYS A 89 3.25 -8.12 -4.26
C CYS A 89 3.23 -7.57 -2.82
N ASN A 90 3.46 -6.28 -2.59
CA ASN A 90 3.22 -5.65 -1.28
C ASN A 90 1.77 -5.14 -1.11
N PHE A 91 0.88 -5.41 -2.07
CA PHE A 91 -0.55 -5.13 -2.01
C PHE A 91 -1.32 -6.43 -1.80
N PHE A 92 -2.00 -6.53 -0.67
CA PHE A 92 -2.88 -7.65 -0.39
C PHE A 92 -4.30 -7.28 -0.79
N ILE A 93 -4.99 -8.19 -1.43
CA ILE A 93 -6.26 -7.95 -2.12
C ILE A 93 -7.32 -8.86 -1.52
N ASN A 94 -8.51 -8.33 -1.30
CA ASN A 94 -9.72 -9.11 -1.15
C ASN A 94 -10.29 -9.39 -2.55
N ASN A 95 -10.12 -10.63 -3.02
CA ASN A 95 -10.55 -11.08 -4.35
C ASN A 95 -12.03 -11.54 -4.38
N GLY A 96 -12.78 -11.25 -3.32
CA GLY A 96 -14.18 -11.64 -3.22
C GLY A 96 -14.73 -11.40 -1.82
N ASN A 97 -14.76 -12.44 -1.02
CA ASN A 97 -15.36 -12.49 0.32
C ASN A 97 -14.34 -12.72 1.43
N ALA A 98 -13.07 -12.31 1.24
CA ALA A 98 -12.05 -12.44 2.28
C ALA A 98 -12.50 -11.71 3.56
N LYS A 99 -12.34 -12.37 4.69
CA LYS A 99 -12.55 -11.81 6.03
C LYS A 99 -11.28 -11.08 6.47
N SER A 100 -11.40 -10.20 7.46
CA SER A 100 -10.22 -9.56 8.07
C SER A 100 -9.21 -10.59 8.61
N SER A 101 -9.72 -11.67 9.20
CA SER A 101 -8.89 -12.80 9.67
C SER A 101 -8.06 -13.48 8.56
N ASP A 102 -8.57 -13.51 7.34
CA ASP A 102 -7.83 -14.11 6.21
C ASP A 102 -6.67 -13.20 5.79
N ILE A 103 -6.92 -11.89 5.75
CA ILE A 103 -5.85 -10.89 5.51
C ILE A 103 -4.78 -10.96 6.61
N GLU A 104 -5.17 -11.06 7.89
CA GLU A 104 -4.23 -11.19 9.00
C GLU A 104 -3.39 -12.48 8.92
N LYS A 105 -4.03 -13.61 8.61
CA LYS A 105 -3.31 -14.89 8.40
C LYS A 105 -2.31 -14.78 7.26
N LEU A 106 -2.73 -14.18 6.14
CA LEU A 106 -1.84 -13.99 4.99
C LEU A 106 -0.65 -13.09 5.35
N ILE A 107 -0.87 -12.00 6.10
CA ILE A 107 0.20 -11.11 6.60
C ILE A 107 1.17 -11.89 7.47
N ASN A 108 0.67 -12.67 8.43
CA ASN A 108 1.49 -13.44 9.35
C ASN A 108 2.28 -14.55 8.61
N ARG A 109 1.65 -15.20 7.63
CA ARG A 109 2.32 -16.22 6.80
C ARG A 109 3.49 -15.65 6.02
N VAL A 110 3.31 -14.47 5.40
CA VAL A 110 4.39 -13.77 4.69
C VAL A 110 5.48 -13.31 5.66
N LYS A 111 5.09 -12.72 6.82
CA LYS A 111 6.03 -12.22 7.83
C LYS A 111 6.92 -13.33 8.41
N ASN A 112 6.38 -14.53 8.58
CA ASN A 112 7.06 -15.66 9.20
C ASN A 112 7.80 -16.55 8.19
N LYS A 113 7.76 -16.24 6.89
CA LYS A 113 8.54 -16.94 5.88
C LYS A 113 10.03 -16.60 6.08
N LYS A 114 10.80 -17.63 6.34
CA LYS A 114 12.28 -17.56 6.42
C LYS A 114 12.90 -17.66 5.03
#